data_2ec3b86dbb441909e038e063f898c197
#
_entry.id   2ec3b86dbb441909e038e063f898c197
#
_cell.length_a   1.000
_cell.length_b   1.000
_cell.length_c   1.000
_cell.angle_alpha   90.00
_cell.angle_beta   90.00
_cell.angle_gamma   90.00
#
_symmetry.space_group_name_H-M   'P 1'
#
loop_
_entity.id
_entity.type
_entity.pdbx_description
1 polymer ?
#
loop_
_entity_poly.entity_id
_entity_poly.type
_entity_poly.pdbx_seq_one_letter_code
_entity_poly.pdbx_strand_id
1 'polypeptide(L)'
;MSRPRYIAWILPHPGWQSPEIDQRIERAQRLLGPDARMISSGRLRMVTGCTVVTSVTSEGEVILLGQVFSGLGDTSLTTLKSFACDAVLKSAGASLVREFWGGYVAFVVRGEGSEVSVIRDPSAGMPCYYHSQDRVTVISSDIDIASQCGELPLDIDWEELAVHLQASQLRRARSCIRGLTELLGGERLSIHAEHPAIDALWSPWTFAARDRQIFDEEQAASLLRKTIVQCVRSLTLPYEHMVLTLSGGLDSSIVAASLSTIGGRFTGLTMATQEPLGDERRYAQAMARACGAPLVERFEDIDSVDLSRCDSAHLPRPISRGFAQSIDRACQQLADEVGAGAFLGGGGGDNVFCYLLSAAPVADHLRRGEPLAALVTARDLARLGQTSVFHVMGKAMRRAWLRFPGFRWPRDLTFLSERIRNGSPARLDHPWLVAPRGAAPGKAGHIASIMNIQNHLEGLARERDRPVISPLLAQPVVELCLRIPASLWCRGGRDRWIARRAFADRLPPEILDRREKGGPDGFVVRVLERDRRQIRDWLCQGELAGRGLLDIEALTAALDGNAPLTGQASLRILKLLDVEMWVRSVLSRQQSAV
;
A
#
# COMPACT_ATOMS: atom_id res chain seq x y z
N MET A 1 -3.46 9.62 -17.97
CA MET A 1 -2.97 10.54 -16.89
C MET A 1 -1.74 9.88 -16.28
N SER A 2 -0.56 10.49 -16.41
CA SER A 2 0.66 10.04 -15.74
C SER A 2 0.49 10.07 -14.22
N ARG A 3 1.38 9.41 -13.49
CA ARG A 3 1.43 9.42 -12.02
C ARG A 3 1.27 10.87 -11.50
N PRO A 4 0.39 11.11 -10.49
CA PRO A 4 0.19 12.44 -9.93
C PRO A 4 1.49 12.96 -9.30
N ARG A 5 1.96 14.12 -9.73
CA ARG A 5 3.19 14.76 -9.25
C ARG A 5 2.92 16.18 -8.80
N TYR A 6 3.51 16.55 -7.67
CA TYR A 6 3.45 17.90 -7.12
C TYR A 6 4.64 18.18 -6.21
N ILE A 7 4.92 19.47 -6.02
CA ILE A 7 5.82 19.99 -5.01
C ILE A 7 5.25 21.28 -4.42
N ALA A 8 5.36 21.44 -3.11
CA ALA A 8 4.85 22.60 -2.40
C ALA A 8 5.85 23.09 -1.37
N TRP A 9 5.91 24.40 -1.19
CA TRP A 9 6.73 25.10 -0.20
C TRP A 9 5.81 25.79 0.78
N ILE A 10 6.04 25.61 2.06
CA ILE A 10 5.39 26.36 3.12
C ILE A 10 6.42 27.30 3.71
N LEU A 11 6.22 28.59 3.42
CA LEU A 11 7.13 29.67 3.72
C LEU A 11 7.05 30.10 5.19
N PRO A 12 8.04 30.78 5.75
CA PRO A 12 8.05 31.23 7.16
C PRO A 12 6.87 32.11 7.56
N HIS A 13 6.46 33.02 6.67
CA HIS A 13 5.29 33.91 6.87
C HIS A 13 4.67 34.32 5.52
N PRO A 14 3.40 34.77 5.49
CA PRO A 14 2.80 35.35 4.28
C PRO A 14 3.65 36.53 3.77
N GLY A 15 3.79 36.63 2.46
CA GLY A 15 4.59 37.69 1.83
C GLY A 15 6.11 37.50 1.90
N TRP A 16 6.61 36.40 2.46
CA TRP A 16 8.04 36.08 2.39
C TRP A 16 8.49 35.89 0.94
N GLN A 17 9.58 36.56 0.58
CA GLN A 17 10.14 36.52 -0.77
C GLN A 17 11.55 35.94 -0.73
N SER A 18 11.87 35.09 -1.68
CA SER A 18 13.19 34.52 -1.86
C SER A 18 13.43 34.24 -3.34
N PRO A 19 14.38 34.92 -3.97
CA PRO A 19 14.75 34.66 -5.36
C PRO A 19 15.13 33.18 -5.61
N GLU A 20 15.69 32.52 -4.59
CA GLU A 20 16.02 31.10 -4.68
C GLU A 20 14.77 30.22 -4.78
N ILE A 21 13.75 30.48 -3.97
CA ILE A 21 12.47 29.75 -4.03
C ILE A 21 11.76 30.01 -5.36
N ASP A 22 11.79 31.25 -5.86
CA ASP A 22 11.19 31.59 -7.15
C ASP A 22 11.86 30.81 -8.31
N GLN A 23 13.19 30.71 -8.30
CA GLN A 23 13.92 29.86 -9.26
C GLN A 23 13.56 28.38 -9.15
N ARG A 24 13.39 27.87 -7.92
CA ARG A 24 12.98 26.48 -7.68
C ARG A 24 11.55 26.21 -8.15
N ILE A 25 10.63 27.17 -7.97
CA ILE A 25 9.26 27.11 -8.50
C ILE A 25 9.28 27.05 -10.04
N GLU A 26 10.04 27.93 -10.70
CA GLU A 26 10.20 27.90 -12.16
C GLU A 26 10.78 26.57 -12.65
N ARG A 27 11.74 26.02 -11.92
CA ARG A 27 12.31 24.70 -12.22
C ARG A 27 11.26 23.59 -12.08
N ALA A 28 10.44 23.63 -11.04
CA ALA A 28 9.34 22.69 -10.84
C ALA A 28 8.29 22.77 -11.97
N GLN A 29 7.96 23.97 -12.44
CA GLN A 29 7.04 24.15 -13.57
C GLN A 29 7.60 23.50 -14.84
N ARG A 30 8.89 23.70 -15.13
CA ARG A 30 9.55 23.05 -16.28
C ARG A 30 9.56 21.51 -16.16
N LEU A 31 9.81 20.98 -14.97
CA LEU A 31 9.86 19.53 -14.70
C LEU A 31 8.48 18.85 -14.78
N LEU A 32 7.42 19.54 -14.38
CA LEU A 32 6.05 19.01 -14.41
C LEU A 32 5.35 19.24 -15.77
N GLY A 33 5.93 20.07 -16.63
CA GLY A 33 5.46 20.31 -17.99
C GLY A 33 4.42 21.45 -18.11
N PRO A 34 3.94 21.70 -19.33
CA PRO A 34 3.13 22.89 -19.64
C PRO A 34 1.75 22.90 -18.97
N ASP A 35 1.23 21.76 -18.60
CA ASP A 35 -0.07 21.64 -17.93
C ASP A 35 0.02 21.82 -16.40
N ALA A 36 1.23 22.03 -15.86
CA ALA A 36 1.43 22.24 -14.44
C ALA A 36 0.80 23.56 -13.97
N ARG A 37 0.04 23.48 -12.89
CA ARG A 37 -0.62 24.63 -12.27
C ARG A 37 0.22 25.16 -11.12
N MET A 38 0.36 26.48 -11.04
CA MET A 38 0.90 27.15 -9.88
C MET A 38 -0.25 27.61 -8.96
N ILE A 39 -0.13 27.34 -7.67
CA ILE A 39 -1.09 27.75 -6.64
C ILE A 39 -0.32 28.53 -5.56
N SER A 40 -0.89 29.65 -5.15
CA SER A 40 -0.33 30.51 -4.10
C SER A 40 -1.43 30.90 -3.14
N SER A 41 -1.27 30.57 -1.85
CA SER A 41 -2.22 30.88 -0.80
C SER A 41 -1.50 31.13 0.53
N GLY A 42 -1.53 32.35 1.05
CA GLY A 42 -0.81 32.71 2.27
C GLY A 42 0.68 32.32 2.21
N ARG A 43 1.08 31.41 3.11
CA ARG A 43 2.44 30.84 3.17
C ARG A 43 2.70 29.74 2.14
N LEU A 44 1.66 29.22 1.50
CA LEU A 44 1.76 28.10 0.57
C LEU A 44 2.13 28.57 -0.83
N ARG A 45 3.12 27.93 -1.43
CA ARG A 45 3.44 27.98 -2.86
C ARG A 45 3.48 26.55 -3.37
N MET A 46 2.86 26.26 -4.48
CA MET A 46 2.76 24.89 -5.00
C MET A 46 2.80 24.86 -6.52
N VAL A 47 3.45 23.86 -7.07
CA VAL A 47 3.37 23.50 -8.49
C VAL A 47 2.88 22.05 -8.59
N THR A 48 1.82 21.82 -9.37
CA THR A 48 1.16 20.51 -9.45
C THR A 48 0.67 20.19 -10.86
N GLY A 49 0.87 18.93 -11.26
CA GLY A 49 0.20 18.30 -12.42
C GLY A 49 -1.02 17.46 -12.02
N CYS A 50 -1.44 17.50 -10.74
CA CYS A 50 -2.58 16.76 -10.23
C CYS A 50 -3.91 17.44 -10.57
N THR A 51 -5.01 16.67 -10.49
CA THR A 51 -6.36 17.24 -10.38
C THR A 51 -6.45 18.04 -9.09
N VAL A 52 -6.98 19.26 -9.16
CA VAL A 52 -7.08 20.19 -8.04
C VAL A 52 -8.53 20.57 -7.82
N VAL A 53 -8.97 20.49 -6.56
CA VAL A 53 -10.23 21.05 -6.07
C VAL A 53 -9.89 22.14 -5.05
N THR A 54 -10.28 23.37 -5.32
CA THR A 54 -10.06 24.51 -4.42
C THR A 54 -11.40 25.05 -3.95
N SER A 55 -11.48 25.41 -2.67
CA SER A 55 -12.62 26.09 -2.08
C SER A 55 -12.13 27.15 -1.09
N VAL A 56 -12.68 28.35 -1.21
CA VAL A 56 -12.32 29.52 -0.42
C VAL A 56 -13.55 30.03 0.32
N THR A 57 -13.38 30.36 1.60
CA THR A 57 -14.39 31.04 2.43
C THR A 57 -13.74 32.18 3.19
N SER A 58 -14.52 32.91 4.00
CA SER A 58 -13.97 33.96 4.89
C SER A 58 -13.01 33.42 5.97
N GLU A 59 -13.09 32.13 6.27
CA GLU A 59 -12.27 31.47 7.31
C GLU A 59 -10.94 30.94 6.78
N GLY A 60 -10.78 30.86 5.43
CA GLY A 60 -9.56 30.35 4.80
C GLY A 60 -9.81 29.60 3.50
N GLU A 61 -8.84 28.77 3.13
CA GLU A 61 -8.82 28.03 1.87
C GLU A 61 -8.51 26.55 2.08
N VAL A 62 -9.19 25.69 1.33
CA VAL A 62 -8.94 24.24 1.26
C VAL A 62 -8.57 23.87 -0.17
N ILE A 63 -7.39 23.27 -0.35
CA ILE A 63 -6.87 22.81 -1.64
C ILE A 63 -6.69 21.30 -1.55
N LEU A 64 -7.38 20.55 -2.40
CA LEU A 64 -7.32 19.10 -2.48
C LEU A 64 -6.63 18.68 -3.77
N LEU A 65 -5.58 17.89 -3.67
CA LEU A 65 -4.90 17.27 -4.80
C LEU A 65 -5.36 15.82 -4.92
N GLY A 66 -5.74 15.38 -6.13
CA GLY A 66 -6.13 14.00 -6.39
C GLY A 66 -7.63 13.79 -6.53
N GLN A 67 -8.11 12.59 -6.24
CA GLN A 67 -9.52 12.21 -6.34
C GLN A 67 -10.17 12.15 -4.97
N VAL A 68 -11.29 12.85 -4.80
CA VAL A 68 -12.02 12.94 -3.53
C VAL A 68 -13.49 12.63 -3.77
N PHE A 69 -14.07 11.77 -2.94
CA PHE A 69 -15.47 11.36 -2.99
C PHE A 69 -16.16 11.70 -1.67
N SER A 70 -17.44 12.06 -1.73
CA SER A 70 -18.29 12.30 -0.56
C SER A 70 -19.22 11.11 -0.34
N GLY A 71 -19.20 10.51 0.85
CA GLY A 71 -19.99 9.33 1.15
C GLY A 71 -19.75 8.19 0.15
N LEU A 72 -20.80 7.48 -0.25
CA LEU A 72 -20.75 6.51 -1.34
C LEU A 72 -21.26 7.14 -2.67
N GLY A 73 -20.82 8.38 -2.97
CA GLY A 73 -21.12 9.06 -4.22
C GLY A 73 -20.42 8.47 -5.44
N ASP A 74 -21.00 8.66 -6.64
CA ASP A 74 -20.47 8.05 -7.87
C ASP A 74 -19.30 8.84 -8.46
N THR A 75 -19.29 10.16 -8.33
CA THR A 75 -18.32 11.04 -8.99
C THR A 75 -17.35 11.67 -8.02
N SER A 76 -16.10 11.85 -8.47
CA SER A 76 -15.14 12.67 -7.75
C SER A 76 -15.61 14.11 -7.66
N LEU A 77 -15.35 14.75 -6.52
CA LEU A 77 -15.69 16.15 -6.31
C LEU A 77 -14.90 17.03 -7.28
N THR A 78 -15.58 18.00 -7.87
CA THR A 78 -14.97 19.10 -8.63
C THR A 78 -14.93 20.39 -7.82
N THR A 79 -15.78 20.48 -6.80
CA THR A 79 -15.84 21.62 -5.85
C THR A 79 -16.21 21.11 -4.46
N LEU A 80 -15.72 21.77 -3.42
CA LEU A 80 -16.17 21.56 -2.05
C LEU A 80 -17.20 22.65 -1.71
N LYS A 81 -18.41 22.25 -1.31
CA LYS A 81 -19.47 23.20 -0.93
C LYS A 81 -19.02 24.06 0.27
N SER A 82 -19.44 25.31 0.32
CA SER A 82 -18.99 26.28 1.35
C SER A 82 -19.13 25.75 2.78
N PHE A 83 -20.28 25.13 3.13
CA PHE A 83 -20.46 24.58 4.48
C PHE A 83 -19.49 23.42 4.80
N ALA A 84 -19.12 22.61 3.79
CA ALA A 84 -18.13 21.55 3.97
C ALA A 84 -16.71 22.13 4.07
N CYS A 85 -16.41 23.18 3.31
CA CYS A 85 -15.16 23.94 3.43
C CYS A 85 -15.02 24.51 4.85
N ASP A 86 -16.05 25.18 5.36
CA ASP A 86 -16.06 25.73 6.73
C ASP A 86 -15.89 24.64 7.80
N ALA A 87 -16.52 23.47 7.62
CA ALA A 87 -16.33 22.33 8.52
C ALA A 87 -14.89 21.81 8.52
N VAL A 88 -14.25 21.76 7.34
CA VAL A 88 -12.84 21.39 7.19
C VAL A 88 -11.93 22.41 7.88
N LEU A 89 -12.14 23.69 7.62
CA LEU A 89 -11.35 24.77 8.22
C LEU A 89 -11.50 24.79 9.76
N LYS A 90 -12.72 24.74 10.28
CA LYS A 90 -12.98 24.72 11.74
C LYS A 90 -12.41 23.49 12.44
N SER A 91 -12.44 22.33 11.79
CA SER A 91 -11.89 21.09 12.34
C SER A 91 -10.39 20.90 12.06
N ALA A 92 -9.75 21.88 11.43
CA ALA A 92 -8.37 21.78 10.95
C ALA A 92 -8.12 20.49 10.15
N GLY A 93 -9.07 20.14 9.27
CA GLY A 93 -9.00 18.97 8.38
C GLY A 93 -9.57 17.66 8.94
N ALA A 94 -9.97 17.60 10.22
CA ALA A 94 -10.48 16.35 10.80
C ALA A 94 -11.79 15.86 10.17
N SER A 95 -12.63 16.75 9.63
CA SER A 95 -13.84 16.36 8.91
C SER A 95 -13.53 15.72 7.53
N LEU A 96 -12.41 16.06 6.88
CA LEU A 96 -12.00 15.45 5.61
C LEU A 96 -11.89 13.93 5.73
N VAL A 97 -11.12 13.45 6.68
CA VAL A 97 -10.88 12.01 6.84
C VAL A 97 -12.10 11.23 7.34
N ARG A 98 -13.15 11.91 7.81
CA ARG A 98 -14.40 11.29 8.29
C ARG A 98 -15.51 11.26 7.26
N GLU A 99 -15.61 12.30 6.44
CA GLU A 99 -16.75 12.53 5.54
C GLU A 99 -16.40 12.29 4.08
N PHE A 100 -15.10 12.30 3.77
CA PHE A 100 -14.59 12.12 2.43
C PHE A 100 -13.58 10.99 2.37
N TRP A 101 -13.47 10.37 1.20
CA TRP A 101 -12.52 9.30 0.91
C TRP A 101 -11.97 9.44 -0.50
N GLY A 102 -10.93 8.70 -0.83
CA GLY A 102 -10.27 8.72 -2.14
C GLY A 102 -8.77 8.68 -1.99
N GLY A 103 -8.04 8.99 -3.06
CA GLY A 103 -6.59 9.18 -3.04
C GLY A 103 -6.28 10.67 -3.12
N TYR A 104 -6.01 11.31 -1.98
CA TYR A 104 -5.78 12.75 -1.94
C TYR A 104 -4.72 13.19 -0.93
N VAL A 105 -4.17 14.37 -1.20
CA VAL A 105 -3.46 15.20 -0.22
C VAL A 105 -4.17 16.55 -0.15
N ALA A 106 -4.48 17.00 1.07
CA ALA A 106 -5.17 18.26 1.33
C ALA A 106 -4.26 19.28 1.98
N PHE A 107 -4.34 20.53 1.53
CA PHE A 107 -3.73 21.69 2.17
C PHE A 107 -4.85 22.57 2.72
N VAL A 108 -4.81 22.84 4.01
CA VAL A 108 -5.78 23.65 4.74
C VAL A 108 -5.08 24.91 5.22
N VAL A 109 -5.42 26.06 4.62
CA VAL A 109 -4.81 27.36 4.90
C VAL A 109 -5.79 28.21 5.70
N ARG A 110 -5.39 28.68 6.87
CA ARG A 110 -6.23 29.45 7.82
C ARG A 110 -5.49 30.68 8.33
N GLY A 111 -6.21 31.51 9.12
CA GLY A 111 -5.62 32.65 9.82
C GLY A 111 -4.91 33.62 8.87
N GLU A 112 -5.62 34.11 7.86
CA GLU A 112 -5.07 35.00 6.81
C GLU A 112 -3.82 34.43 6.12
N GLY A 113 -3.77 33.08 6.02
CA GLY A 113 -2.68 32.37 5.36
C GLY A 113 -1.46 32.08 6.25
N SER A 114 -1.54 32.35 7.56
CA SER A 114 -0.43 32.10 8.51
C SER A 114 -0.34 30.65 8.98
N GLU A 115 -1.45 29.93 9.02
CA GLU A 115 -1.52 28.53 9.43
C GLU A 115 -1.73 27.62 8.24
N VAL A 116 -0.85 26.64 8.05
CA VAL A 116 -0.96 25.64 6.99
C VAL A 116 -0.91 24.25 7.61
N SER A 117 -1.91 23.45 7.29
CA SER A 117 -1.94 22.02 7.64
C SER A 117 -1.99 21.18 6.36
N VAL A 118 -1.26 20.08 6.35
CA VAL A 118 -1.26 19.10 5.25
C VAL A 118 -1.83 17.80 5.77
N ILE A 119 -2.84 17.26 5.09
CA ILE A 119 -3.53 16.04 5.49
C ILE A 119 -3.40 15.01 4.36
N ARG A 120 -3.01 13.79 4.70
CA ARG A 120 -3.02 12.67 3.77
C ARG A 120 -4.23 11.79 4.01
N ASP A 121 -4.87 11.35 2.93
CA ASP A 121 -6.01 10.43 3.00
C ASP A 121 -5.67 9.14 3.78
N PRO A 122 -6.65 8.50 4.47
CA PRO A 122 -6.41 7.30 5.27
C PRO A 122 -5.93 6.08 4.48
N SER A 123 -6.29 5.96 3.18
CA SER A 123 -5.83 4.85 2.33
C SER A 123 -4.40 5.05 1.81
N ALA A 124 -3.81 6.23 2.05
CA ALA A 124 -2.50 6.64 1.54
C ALA A 124 -2.40 6.55 0.00
N GLY A 125 -3.51 6.83 -0.68
CA GLY A 125 -3.64 6.71 -2.14
C GLY A 125 -2.79 7.69 -2.93
N MET A 126 -2.36 8.82 -2.30
CA MET A 126 -1.36 9.71 -2.86
C MET A 126 -0.10 9.75 -1.99
N PRO A 127 1.10 9.77 -2.59
CA PRO A 127 2.34 9.95 -1.85
C PRO A 127 2.44 11.37 -1.27
N CYS A 128 2.98 11.48 -0.06
CA CYS A 128 3.20 12.75 0.62
C CYS A 128 4.46 12.66 1.48
N TYR A 129 5.53 13.27 1.02
CA TYR A 129 6.81 13.33 1.72
C TYR A 129 7.12 14.77 2.09
N TYR A 130 7.73 14.99 3.25
CA TYR A 130 8.12 16.33 3.68
C TYR A 130 9.53 16.37 4.22
N HIS A 131 10.13 17.52 4.04
CA HIS A 131 11.47 17.90 4.50
C HIS A 131 11.41 19.35 4.99
N SER A 132 12.05 19.64 6.10
CA SER A 132 12.10 21.01 6.65
C SER A 132 13.54 21.46 6.81
N GLN A 133 13.86 22.57 6.17
CA GLN A 133 15.17 23.21 6.26
C GLN A 133 14.98 24.74 6.24
N ASP A 134 15.78 25.46 7.03
CA ASP A 134 15.82 26.94 7.05
C ASP A 134 14.45 27.60 7.19
N ARG A 135 13.57 27.03 8.04
CA ARG A 135 12.19 27.47 8.32
C ARG A 135 11.22 27.31 7.13
N VAL A 136 11.66 26.70 6.03
CA VAL A 136 10.81 26.30 4.92
C VAL A 136 10.50 24.81 5.04
N THR A 137 9.23 24.43 4.88
CA THR A 137 8.84 23.03 4.79
C THR A 137 8.46 22.73 3.35
N VAL A 138 9.16 21.79 2.75
CA VAL A 138 8.90 21.31 1.38
C VAL A 138 8.11 20.02 1.46
N ILE A 139 7.07 19.91 0.64
CA ILE A 139 6.22 18.73 0.53
C ILE A 139 6.23 18.27 -0.92
N SER A 140 6.48 16.98 -1.17
CA SER A 140 6.59 16.45 -2.51
C SER A 140 5.93 15.08 -2.67
N SER A 141 5.56 14.76 -3.90
CA SER A 141 5.03 13.45 -4.29
C SER A 141 6.11 12.38 -4.43
N ASP A 142 7.35 12.76 -4.70
CA ASP A 142 8.48 11.86 -4.91
C ASP A 142 9.83 12.55 -4.70
N ILE A 143 10.87 11.74 -4.55
CA ILE A 143 12.22 12.25 -4.30
C ILE A 143 12.84 12.88 -5.54
N ASP A 144 12.42 12.49 -6.74
CA ASP A 144 13.02 13.00 -7.97
C ASP A 144 12.69 14.47 -8.16
N ILE A 145 11.42 14.87 -7.97
CA ILE A 145 11.03 16.27 -8.10
C ILE A 145 11.67 17.14 -7.03
N ALA A 146 11.73 16.65 -5.77
CA ALA A 146 12.35 17.39 -4.68
C ALA A 146 13.86 17.60 -4.93
N SER A 147 14.57 16.56 -5.35
CA SER A 147 16.00 16.62 -5.63
C SER A 147 16.31 17.50 -6.86
N GLN A 148 15.57 17.30 -7.95
CA GLN A 148 15.77 18.09 -9.17
C GLN A 148 15.43 19.57 -8.99
N CYS A 149 14.56 19.93 -8.03
CA CYS A 149 14.32 21.33 -7.66
C CYS A 149 15.40 21.88 -6.72
N GLY A 150 16.36 21.05 -6.26
CA GLY A 150 17.40 21.48 -5.35
C GLY A 150 16.94 21.57 -3.88
N GLU A 151 15.83 20.91 -3.54
CA GLU A 151 15.27 20.93 -2.18
C GLU A 151 15.82 19.80 -1.29
N LEU A 152 16.20 18.67 -1.87
CA LEU A 152 16.57 17.47 -1.15
C LEU A 152 17.86 16.89 -1.70
N PRO A 153 18.96 16.85 -0.91
CA PRO A 153 20.11 16.03 -1.24
C PRO A 153 19.71 14.56 -1.11
N LEU A 154 20.00 13.75 -2.14
CA LEU A 154 19.71 12.30 -2.12
C LEU A 154 20.72 11.55 -1.26
N ASP A 155 20.82 11.87 0.03
CA ASP A 155 21.74 11.20 0.98
C ASP A 155 21.05 10.01 1.64
N ILE A 156 21.65 8.81 1.54
CA ILE A 156 21.09 7.59 2.09
C ILE A 156 21.24 7.57 3.60
N ASP A 157 20.14 7.38 4.32
CA ASP A 157 20.17 7.08 5.75
C ASP A 157 20.43 5.58 5.95
N TRP A 158 21.69 5.23 6.15
CA TRP A 158 22.14 3.84 6.30
C TRP A 158 21.62 3.15 7.57
N GLU A 159 21.30 3.92 8.61
CA GLU A 159 20.71 3.39 9.83
C GLU A 159 19.25 2.99 9.57
N GLU A 160 18.49 3.85 8.93
CA GLU A 160 17.10 3.55 8.54
C GLU A 160 17.04 2.44 7.47
N LEU A 161 18.00 2.39 6.56
CA LEU A 161 18.12 1.29 5.60
C LEU A 161 18.39 -0.05 6.31
N ALA A 162 19.23 -0.07 7.33
CA ALA A 162 19.46 -1.27 8.14
C ALA A 162 18.21 -1.72 8.91
N VAL A 163 17.36 -0.78 9.34
CA VAL A 163 16.03 -1.08 9.92
C VAL A 163 15.09 -1.62 8.86
N HIS A 164 15.06 -1.01 7.68
CA HIS A 164 14.25 -1.46 6.55
C HIS A 164 14.60 -2.90 6.14
N LEU A 165 15.87 -3.26 6.08
CA LEU A 165 16.33 -4.62 5.78
C LEU A 165 15.76 -5.67 6.74
N GLN A 166 15.50 -5.31 8.01
CA GLN A 166 14.91 -6.21 9.00
C GLN A 166 13.38 -6.33 8.90
N ALA A 167 12.71 -5.31 8.37
CA ALA A 167 11.24 -5.23 8.34
C ALA A 167 10.74 -4.52 7.07
N SER A 168 11.19 -4.97 5.91
CA SER A 168 10.94 -4.32 4.61
C SER A 168 9.46 -4.18 4.23
N GLN A 169 8.56 -4.92 4.89
CA GLN A 169 7.12 -4.82 4.66
C GLN A 169 6.43 -3.78 5.57
N LEU A 170 7.13 -3.22 6.55
CA LEU A 170 6.58 -2.17 7.41
C LEU A 170 6.86 -0.80 6.80
N ARG A 171 5.81 -0.12 6.37
CA ARG A 171 5.89 1.27 5.92
C ARG A 171 6.01 2.18 7.14
N ARG A 172 7.11 2.90 7.25
CA ARG A 172 7.41 3.78 8.38
C ARG A 172 7.44 5.23 7.93
N ALA A 173 7.20 6.16 8.86
CA ALA A 173 7.33 7.60 8.57
C ALA A 173 8.77 7.98 8.18
N ARG A 174 9.78 7.43 8.89
CA ARG A 174 11.18 7.63 8.50
C ARG A 174 11.49 6.92 7.19
N SER A 175 12.06 7.67 6.26
CA SER A 175 12.48 7.14 4.97
C SER A 175 13.95 6.71 4.97
N CYS A 176 14.39 6.03 3.91
CA CYS A 176 15.80 5.70 3.72
C CYS A 176 16.61 6.85 3.09
N ILE A 177 16.02 8.04 2.93
CA ILE A 177 16.69 9.28 2.52
C ILE A 177 16.79 10.20 3.74
N ARG A 178 17.99 10.65 4.06
CA ARG A 178 18.26 11.49 5.22
C ARG A 178 17.42 12.79 5.20
N GLY A 179 16.77 13.09 6.32
CA GLY A 179 15.98 14.29 6.48
C GLY A 179 14.60 14.26 5.82
N LEU A 180 14.28 13.24 5.01
CA LEU A 180 12.97 13.10 4.39
C LEU A 180 12.05 12.20 5.21
N THR A 181 10.86 12.69 5.51
CA THR A 181 9.84 11.97 6.28
C THR A 181 8.58 11.77 5.42
N GLU A 182 7.94 10.62 5.56
CA GLU A 182 6.65 10.35 4.95
C GLU A 182 5.51 10.71 5.91
N LEU A 183 4.54 11.47 5.43
CA LEU A 183 3.28 11.65 6.13
C LEU A 183 2.43 10.39 5.90
N LEU A 184 2.13 9.66 6.98
CA LEU A 184 1.38 8.40 6.89
C LEU A 184 -0.11 8.62 6.63
N GLY A 185 -0.82 7.58 6.18
CA GLY A 185 -2.25 7.67 5.89
C GLY A 185 -3.07 8.07 7.13
N GLY A 186 -3.92 9.07 6.96
CA GLY A 186 -4.76 9.61 8.02
C GLY A 186 -4.07 10.55 9.02
N GLU A 187 -2.83 10.97 8.72
CA GLU A 187 -2.11 11.96 9.52
C GLU A 187 -2.29 13.38 8.98
N ARG A 188 -2.12 14.33 9.88
CA ARG A 188 -2.01 15.76 9.61
C ARG A 188 -0.64 16.25 10.03
N LEU A 189 0.03 16.97 9.14
CA LEU A 189 1.20 17.76 9.41
C LEU A 189 0.76 19.23 9.60
N SER A 190 0.87 19.75 10.81
CA SER A 190 0.59 21.15 11.14
C SER A 190 1.90 21.93 11.18
N ILE A 191 2.00 23.01 10.38
CA ILE A 191 3.22 23.80 10.27
C ILE A 191 3.00 25.14 10.94
N HIS A 192 3.35 25.20 12.21
CA HIS A 192 3.46 26.42 12.98
C HIS A 192 4.82 27.08 12.78
N ALA A 193 5.01 28.31 13.26
CA ALA A 193 6.16 29.16 12.91
C ALA A 193 7.55 28.53 13.14
N GLU A 194 7.70 27.57 14.05
CA GLU A 194 9.01 27.05 14.45
C GLU A 194 9.21 25.54 14.24
N HIS A 195 8.18 24.70 14.40
CA HIS A 195 8.32 23.24 14.25
C HIS A 195 7.08 22.58 13.64
N PRO A 196 7.27 21.62 12.73
CA PRO A 196 6.18 20.77 12.23
C PRO A 196 5.70 19.83 13.35
N ALA A 197 4.38 19.71 13.51
CA ALA A 197 3.74 18.77 14.43
C ALA A 197 2.87 17.78 13.66
N ILE A 198 2.86 16.51 14.07
CA ILE A 198 2.07 15.45 13.42
C ILE A 198 0.99 14.97 14.39
N ASP A 199 -0.24 14.92 13.88
CA ASP A 199 -1.41 14.38 14.58
C ASP A 199 -2.08 13.28 13.73
N ALA A 200 -2.53 12.21 14.38
CA ALA A 200 -3.34 11.19 13.74
C ALA A 200 -4.83 11.61 13.77
N LEU A 201 -5.37 11.95 12.61
CA LEU A 201 -6.79 12.30 12.45
C LEU A 201 -7.67 11.06 12.22
N TRP A 202 -7.09 9.98 11.72
CA TRP A 202 -7.75 8.70 11.47
C TRP A 202 -6.95 7.54 12.05
N SER A 203 -7.66 6.53 12.56
CA SER A 203 -7.03 5.32 13.08
C SER A 203 -7.90 4.10 12.76
N PRO A 204 -7.30 2.98 12.31
CA PRO A 204 -8.03 1.73 12.08
C PRO A 204 -8.65 1.19 13.37
N TRP A 205 -8.10 1.53 14.52
CA TRP A 205 -8.62 1.13 15.82
C TRP A 205 -9.99 1.71 16.14
N THR A 206 -10.34 2.87 15.58
CA THR A 206 -11.67 3.46 15.71
C THR A 206 -12.75 2.53 15.16
N PHE A 207 -12.48 1.87 14.03
CA PHE A 207 -13.41 0.96 13.38
C PHE A 207 -13.33 -0.46 13.94
N ALA A 208 -12.20 -0.84 14.50
CA ALA A 208 -12.00 -2.12 15.18
C ALA A 208 -12.59 -2.15 16.60
N ALA A 209 -13.09 -1.03 17.12
CA ALA A 209 -13.69 -0.92 18.45
C ALA A 209 -14.94 -1.81 18.59
N ARG A 210 -15.15 -2.37 19.78
CA ARG A 210 -16.19 -3.39 20.03
C ARG A 210 -17.61 -2.87 19.80
N ASP A 211 -17.89 -1.67 20.17
CA ASP A 211 -19.18 -0.97 20.01
C ASP A 211 -19.56 -0.71 18.56
N ARG A 212 -18.59 -0.80 17.64
CA ARG A 212 -18.79 -0.62 16.20
C ARG A 212 -18.85 -1.93 15.41
N GLN A 213 -18.70 -3.08 16.08
CA GLN A 213 -18.64 -4.37 15.38
C GLN A 213 -20.00 -4.83 14.86
N ILE A 214 -19.98 -5.47 13.68
CA ILE A 214 -21.13 -6.06 13.01
C ILE A 214 -21.01 -7.57 13.19
N PHE A 215 -21.88 -8.15 14.00
CA PHE A 215 -21.87 -9.59 14.33
C PHE A 215 -22.78 -10.41 13.41
N ASP A 216 -23.76 -9.79 12.77
CA ASP A 216 -24.66 -10.46 11.85
C ASP A 216 -23.96 -10.68 10.50
N GLU A 217 -23.86 -11.95 10.08
CA GLU A 217 -23.15 -12.37 8.86
C GLU A 217 -23.85 -11.88 7.59
N GLU A 218 -25.19 -11.87 7.57
CA GLU A 218 -25.97 -11.44 6.40
C GLU A 218 -25.86 -9.93 6.21
N GLN A 219 -26.01 -9.19 7.29
CA GLN A 219 -25.80 -7.74 7.30
C GLN A 219 -24.37 -7.38 6.85
N ALA A 220 -23.35 -8.08 7.39
CA ALA A 220 -21.97 -7.85 7.02
C ALA A 220 -21.72 -8.12 5.53
N ALA A 221 -22.23 -9.23 5.00
CA ALA A 221 -22.09 -9.61 3.59
C ALA A 221 -22.79 -8.62 2.66
N SER A 222 -24.05 -8.23 2.98
CA SER A 222 -24.83 -7.27 2.21
C SER A 222 -24.15 -5.89 2.16
N LEU A 223 -23.70 -5.38 3.31
CA LEU A 223 -22.98 -4.10 3.38
C LEU A 223 -21.65 -4.17 2.63
N LEU A 224 -20.90 -5.27 2.75
CA LEU A 224 -19.63 -5.44 2.07
C LEU A 224 -19.79 -5.40 0.56
N ARG A 225 -20.75 -6.14 0.02
CA ARG A 225 -21.06 -6.13 -1.42
C ARG A 225 -21.41 -4.72 -1.89
N LYS A 226 -22.36 -4.05 -1.22
CA LYS A 226 -22.77 -2.69 -1.57
C LYS A 226 -21.60 -1.73 -1.58
N THR A 227 -20.76 -1.76 -0.54
CA THR A 227 -19.61 -0.87 -0.41
C THR A 227 -18.57 -1.13 -1.49
N ILE A 228 -18.22 -2.39 -1.76
CA ILE A 228 -17.23 -2.73 -2.80
C ILE A 228 -17.73 -2.30 -4.18
N VAL A 229 -18.97 -2.66 -4.56
CA VAL A 229 -19.53 -2.29 -5.86
C VAL A 229 -19.54 -0.77 -6.03
N GLN A 230 -19.90 -0.03 -4.99
CA GLN A 230 -19.90 1.42 -5.03
C GLN A 230 -18.49 2.02 -5.14
N CYS A 231 -17.51 1.52 -4.39
CA CYS A 231 -16.12 1.97 -4.51
C CYS A 231 -15.54 1.65 -5.89
N VAL A 232 -15.81 0.46 -6.44
CA VAL A 232 -15.43 0.10 -7.81
C VAL A 232 -16.03 1.10 -8.80
N ARG A 233 -17.35 1.40 -8.70
CA ARG A 233 -18.03 2.37 -9.56
C ARG A 233 -17.34 3.74 -9.50
N SER A 234 -17.19 4.30 -8.30
CA SER A 234 -16.63 5.65 -8.12
C SER A 234 -15.20 5.77 -8.68
N LEU A 235 -14.36 4.77 -8.42
CA LEU A 235 -12.94 4.79 -8.84
C LEU A 235 -12.77 4.53 -10.34
N THR A 236 -13.71 3.83 -10.99
CA THR A 236 -13.56 3.43 -12.40
C THR A 236 -14.37 4.27 -13.37
N LEU A 237 -15.30 5.08 -12.89
CA LEU A 237 -16.16 5.93 -13.72
C LEU A 237 -15.40 6.82 -14.74
N PRO A 238 -14.19 7.34 -14.45
CA PRO A 238 -13.45 8.16 -15.42
C PRO A 238 -12.88 7.39 -16.61
N TYR A 239 -12.91 6.05 -16.60
CA TYR A 239 -12.20 5.22 -17.57
C TYR A 239 -13.20 4.42 -18.42
N GLU A 240 -13.14 4.58 -19.73
CA GLU A 240 -13.99 3.86 -20.67
C GLU A 240 -13.64 2.37 -20.76
N HIS A 241 -12.35 2.05 -20.70
CA HIS A 241 -11.85 0.69 -20.75
C HIS A 241 -10.64 0.52 -19.80
N MET A 242 -10.54 -0.66 -19.19
CA MET A 242 -9.52 -0.97 -18.20
C MET A 242 -8.91 -2.35 -18.43
N VAL A 243 -7.67 -2.56 -17.99
CA VAL A 243 -7.07 -3.89 -17.90
C VAL A 243 -7.16 -4.36 -16.46
N LEU A 244 -7.80 -5.53 -16.24
CA LEU A 244 -7.90 -6.17 -14.94
C LEU A 244 -6.97 -7.39 -14.87
N THR A 245 -6.01 -7.40 -13.93
CA THR A 245 -5.26 -8.61 -13.61
C THR A 245 -6.17 -9.63 -12.96
N LEU A 246 -6.52 -10.70 -13.69
CA LEU A 246 -7.54 -11.68 -13.35
C LEU A 246 -6.91 -13.08 -13.18
N SER A 247 -6.59 -13.44 -11.95
CA SER A 247 -6.05 -14.77 -11.60
C SER A 247 -7.14 -15.82 -11.34
N GLY A 248 -8.42 -15.42 -11.32
CA GLY A 248 -9.49 -16.30 -10.83
C GLY A 248 -9.39 -16.62 -9.34
N GLY A 249 -8.54 -15.92 -8.59
CA GLY A 249 -8.58 -15.86 -7.14
C GLY A 249 -9.79 -15.05 -6.66
N LEU A 250 -10.22 -15.25 -5.41
CA LEU A 250 -11.41 -14.61 -4.86
C LEU A 250 -11.41 -13.08 -5.06
N ASP A 251 -10.28 -12.43 -4.79
CA ASP A 251 -10.18 -10.97 -4.72
C ASP A 251 -10.31 -10.31 -6.11
N SER A 252 -9.56 -10.79 -7.10
CA SER A 252 -9.68 -10.30 -8.49
C SER A 252 -11.05 -10.63 -9.09
N SER A 253 -11.65 -11.76 -8.70
CA SER A 253 -12.99 -12.14 -9.14
C SER A 253 -14.09 -11.26 -8.54
N ILE A 254 -13.94 -10.81 -7.28
CA ILE A 254 -14.85 -9.83 -6.67
C ILE A 254 -14.78 -8.49 -7.42
N VAL A 255 -13.60 -8.04 -7.81
CA VAL A 255 -13.44 -6.83 -8.62
C VAL A 255 -14.10 -7.00 -10.00
N ALA A 256 -13.87 -8.14 -10.68
CA ALA A 256 -14.49 -8.45 -11.97
C ALA A 256 -16.03 -8.49 -11.88
N ALA A 257 -16.58 -9.18 -10.87
CA ALA A 257 -18.02 -9.25 -10.62
C ALA A 257 -18.63 -7.86 -10.34
N SER A 258 -17.90 -7.01 -9.62
CA SER A 258 -18.32 -5.65 -9.33
C SER A 258 -18.34 -4.79 -10.59
N LEU A 259 -17.30 -4.87 -11.43
CA LEU A 259 -17.25 -4.19 -12.74
C LEU A 259 -18.39 -4.63 -13.64
N SER A 260 -18.63 -5.93 -13.77
CA SER A 260 -19.75 -6.46 -14.55
C SER A 260 -21.11 -5.96 -14.03
N THR A 261 -21.28 -5.86 -12.70
CA THR A 261 -22.53 -5.36 -12.08
C THR A 261 -22.82 -3.90 -12.45
N ILE A 262 -21.78 -3.07 -12.62
CA ILE A 262 -21.94 -1.64 -12.96
C ILE A 262 -21.86 -1.36 -14.47
N GLY A 263 -21.70 -2.39 -15.31
CA GLY A 263 -21.52 -2.24 -16.76
C GLY A 263 -20.14 -1.68 -17.17
N GLY A 264 -19.14 -1.78 -16.30
CA GLY A 264 -17.77 -1.30 -16.58
C GLY A 264 -17.07 -2.20 -17.61
N ARG A 265 -16.45 -1.60 -18.63
CA ARG A 265 -15.74 -2.32 -19.69
C ARG A 265 -14.31 -2.64 -19.26
N PHE A 266 -13.92 -3.91 -19.32
CA PHE A 266 -12.56 -4.33 -19.01
C PHE A 266 -12.14 -5.53 -19.85
N THR A 267 -10.83 -5.68 -20.03
CA THR A 267 -10.18 -6.90 -20.54
C THR A 267 -9.41 -7.53 -19.40
N GLY A 268 -9.69 -8.82 -19.14
CA GLY A 268 -8.93 -9.60 -18.16
C GLY A 268 -7.55 -9.97 -18.71
N LEU A 269 -6.51 -9.88 -17.87
CA LEU A 269 -5.18 -10.41 -18.13
C LEU A 269 -4.85 -11.49 -17.10
N THR A 270 -4.53 -12.69 -17.56
CA THR A 270 -3.99 -13.75 -16.70
C THR A 270 -2.61 -14.16 -17.16
N MET A 271 -1.70 -14.39 -16.19
CA MET A 271 -0.36 -14.90 -16.46
C MET A 271 -0.39 -16.41 -16.37
N ALA A 272 0.06 -17.07 -17.44
CA ALA A 272 0.22 -18.50 -17.48
C ALA A 272 1.64 -18.88 -17.01
N THR A 273 1.73 -19.85 -16.12
CA THR A 273 2.99 -20.44 -15.71
C THR A 273 3.24 -21.76 -16.45
N GLN A 274 4.49 -22.18 -16.55
CA GLN A 274 4.83 -23.50 -17.09
C GLN A 274 4.57 -24.63 -16.09
N GLU A 275 4.34 -24.29 -14.82
CA GLU A 275 4.12 -25.23 -13.74
C GLU A 275 2.62 -25.50 -13.55
N PRO A 276 2.16 -26.76 -13.60
CA PRO A 276 0.73 -27.08 -13.49
C PRO A 276 0.07 -26.59 -12.18
N LEU A 277 0.81 -26.60 -11.07
CA LEU A 277 0.30 -26.16 -9.76
C LEU A 277 0.11 -24.64 -9.67
N GLY A 278 0.82 -23.86 -10.49
CA GLY A 278 0.71 -22.41 -10.57
C GLY A 278 -0.28 -21.91 -11.62
N ASP A 279 -0.76 -22.78 -12.51
CA ASP A 279 -1.63 -22.39 -13.63
C ASP A 279 -3.06 -22.08 -13.17
N GLU A 280 -3.36 -20.81 -13.15
CA GLU A 280 -4.67 -20.29 -12.71
C GLU A 280 -5.65 -20.03 -13.87
N ARG A 281 -5.25 -20.31 -15.14
CA ARG A 281 -6.04 -19.98 -16.35
C ARG A 281 -7.47 -20.49 -16.30
N ARG A 282 -7.70 -21.73 -15.86
CA ARG A 282 -9.06 -22.30 -15.75
C ARG A 282 -10.01 -21.45 -14.92
N TYR A 283 -9.52 -20.88 -13.82
CA TYR A 283 -10.31 -20.03 -12.94
C TYR A 283 -10.53 -18.64 -13.52
N ALA A 284 -9.49 -18.06 -14.14
CA ALA A 284 -9.60 -16.79 -14.85
C ALA A 284 -10.60 -16.87 -16.01
N GLN A 285 -10.56 -17.95 -16.80
CA GLN A 285 -11.52 -18.24 -17.88
C GLN A 285 -12.96 -18.39 -17.35
N ALA A 286 -13.16 -19.14 -16.25
CA ALA A 286 -14.49 -19.28 -15.64
C ALA A 286 -15.05 -17.93 -15.23
N MET A 287 -14.23 -17.07 -14.60
CA MET A 287 -14.68 -15.73 -14.18
C MET A 287 -14.93 -14.80 -15.37
N ALA A 288 -14.06 -14.79 -16.37
CA ALA A 288 -14.22 -13.99 -17.58
C ALA A 288 -15.53 -14.35 -18.31
N ARG A 289 -15.82 -15.67 -18.46
CA ARG A 289 -17.11 -16.14 -19.01
C ARG A 289 -18.30 -15.68 -18.19
N ALA A 290 -18.23 -15.77 -16.86
CA ALA A 290 -19.31 -15.33 -15.98
C ALA A 290 -19.59 -13.82 -16.07
N CYS A 291 -18.56 -13.02 -16.37
CA CYS A 291 -18.68 -11.58 -16.58
C CYS A 291 -19.00 -11.18 -18.03
N GLY A 292 -18.94 -12.10 -19.00
CA GLY A 292 -19.03 -11.77 -20.43
C GLY A 292 -17.87 -10.88 -20.91
N ALA A 293 -16.69 -10.96 -20.25
CA ALA A 293 -15.54 -10.12 -20.53
C ALA A 293 -14.46 -10.87 -21.34
N PRO A 294 -13.73 -10.17 -22.24
CA PRO A 294 -12.58 -10.76 -22.91
C PRO A 294 -11.46 -11.08 -21.91
N LEU A 295 -10.75 -12.19 -22.16
CA LEU A 295 -9.59 -12.61 -21.39
C LEU A 295 -8.40 -12.81 -22.31
N VAL A 296 -7.29 -12.20 -21.96
CA VAL A 296 -6.00 -12.40 -22.62
C VAL A 296 -5.08 -13.18 -21.70
N GLU A 297 -4.50 -14.25 -22.24
CA GLU A 297 -3.52 -15.08 -21.55
C GLU A 297 -2.13 -14.72 -22.05
N ARG A 298 -1.19 -14.48 -21.14
CA ARG A 298 0.22 -14.25 -21.44
C ARG A 298 1.07 -15.20 -20.61
N PHE A 299 2.17 -15.64 -21.17
CA PHE A 299 3.13 -16.45 -20.42
C PHE A 299 4.08 -15.56 -19.63
N GLU A 300 4.49 -16.07 -18.46
CA GLU A 300 5.60 -15.47 -17.72
C GLU A 300 6.85 -15.48 -18.58
N ASP A 301 7.43 -14.31 -18.81
CA ASP A 301 8.63 -14.11 -19.60
C ASP A 301 9.81 -13.77 -18.68
N ILE A 302 10.67 -14.75 -18.44
CA ILE A 302 11.87 -14.60 -17.61
C ILE A 302 12.86 -13.65 -18.26
N ASP A 303 12.99 -13.70 -19.60
CA ASP A 303 13.97 -12.90 -20.34
C ASP A 303 13.61 -11.41 -20.31
N SER A 304 12.35 -11.08 -20.03
CA SER A 304 11.89 -9.71 -19.82
C SER A 304 12.31 -9.11 -18.49
N VAL A 305 12.81 -9.90 -17.54
CA VAL A 305 13.23 -9.43 -16.21
C VAL A 305 14.68 -8.97 -16.25
N ASP A 306 14.88 -7.69 -16.00
CA ASP A 306 16.20 -7.05 -15.83
C ASP A 306 16.41 -6.71 -14.36
N LEU A 307 17.20 -7.53 -13.66
CA LEU A 307 17.47 -7.37 -12.24
C LEU A 307 18.43 -6.21 -11.93
N SER A 308 19.07 -5.59 -12.92
CA SER A 308 19.88 -4.38 -12.74
C SER A 308 19.03 -3.11 -12.64
N ARG A 309 17.77 -3.18 -13.10
CA ARG A 309 16.84 -2.05 -13.14
C ARG A 309 16.07 -1.92 -11.82
N CYS A 310 16.01 -0.71 -11.29
CA CYS A 310 15.21 -0.37 -10.12
C CYS A 310 13.97 0.45 -10.52
N ASP A 311 12.81 -0.18 -10.63
CA ASP A 311 11.57 0.52 -10.99
C ASP A 311 11.03 1.42 -9.87
N SER A 312 11.42 1.16 -8.61
CA SER A 312 11.05 1.93 -7.43
C SER A 312 12.07 3.01 -7.02
N ALA A 313 13.03 3.34 -7.89
CA ALA A 313 14.10 4.29 -7.60
C ALA A 313 13.62 5.71 -7.21
N HIS A 314 12.42 6.10 -7.65
CA HIS A 314 11.77 7.37 -7.32
C HIS A 314 11.15 7.42 -5.92
N LEU A 315 11.09 6.29 -5.21
CA LEU A 315 10.55 6.21 -3.85
C LEU A 315 11.67 6.41 -2.82
N PRO A 316 11.35 6.98 -1.64
CA PRO A 316 12.35 7.25 -0.60
C PRO A 316 12.74 6.00 0.21
N ARG A 317 12.36 4.82 -0.26
CA ARG A 317 12.70 3.51 0.30
C ARG A 317 12.70 2.45 -0.79
N PRO A 318 13.53 1.42 -0.67
CA PRO A 318 13.50 0.31 -1.62
C PRO A 318 12.22 -0.50 -1.48
N ILE A 319 11.65 -0.92 -2.62
CA ILE A 319 10.51 -1.83 -2.70
C ILE A 319 10.83 -2.93 -3.70
N SER A 320 10.52 -4.18 -3.33
CA SER A 320 10.79 -5.32 -4.20
C SER A 320 9.83 -5.34 -5.40
N ARG A 321 10.36 -5.09 -6.59
CA ARG A 321 9.63 -5.04 -7.87
C ARG A 321 10.30 -5.82 -9.00
N GLY A 322 11.53 -6.29 -8.84
CA GLY A 322 12.24 -7.00 -9.89
C GLY A 322 11.43 -8.16 -10.49
N PHE A 323 10.78 -8.96 -9.65
CA PHE A 323 9.94 -10.07 -10.10
C PHE A 323 8.61 -9.65 -10.76
N ALA A 324 8.17 -8.41 -10.60
CA ALA A 324 6.91 -7.91 -11.18
C ALA A 324 7.07 -7.36 -12.61
N GLN A 325 8.29 -7.25 -13.13
CA GLN A 325 8.56 -6.63 -14.42
C GLN A 325 7.86 -7.34 -15.59
N SER A 326 7.77 -8.68 -15.57
CA SER A 326 7.11 -9.46 -16.62
C SER A 326 5.60 -9.13 -16.69
N ILE A 327 4.90 -9.14 -15.55
CA ILE A 327 3.48 -8.79 -15.52
C ILE A 327 3.24 -7.31 -15.81
N ASP A 328 4.12 -6.41 -15.38
CA ASP A 328 4.01 -4.98 -15.70
C ASP A 328 4.09 -4.73 -17.20
N ARG A 329 5.05 -5.37 -17.88
CA ARG A 329 5.17 -5.33 -19.34
C ARG A 329 3.94 -5.88 -20.05
N ALA A 330 3.44 -7.06 -19.62
CA ALA A 330 2.24 -7.65 -20.19
C ALA A 330 1.01 -6.75 -20.01
N CYS A 331 0.86 -6.10 -18.85
CA CYS A 331 -0.21 -5.13 -18.59
C CYS A 331 -0.11 -3.93 -19.52
N GLN A 332 1.08 -3.33 -19.69
CA GLN A 332 1.31 -2.17 -20.54
C GLN A 332 1.00 -2.50 -22.01
N GLN A 333 1.54 -3.60 -22.53
CA GLN A 333 1.28 -4.05 -23.89
C GLN A 333 -0.22 -4.26 -24.15
N LEU A 334 -0.91 -4.98 -23.25
CA LEU A 334 -2.35 -5.18 -23.40
C LEU A 334 -3.12 -3.86 -23.31
N ALA A 335 -2.74 -2.95 -22.43
CA ALA A 335 -3.40 -1.66 -22.31
C ALA A 335 -3.27 -0.83 -23.60
N ASP A 336 -2.12 -0.90 -24.28
CA ASP A 336 -1.90 -0.24 -25.55
C ASP A 336 -2.72 -0.91 -26.67
N GLU A 337 -2.78 -2.25 -26.70
CA GLU A 337 -3.56 -3.03 -27.67
C GLU A 337 -5.06 -2.71 -27.61
N VAL A 338 -5.62 -2.51 -26.40
CA VAL A 338 -7.07 -2.32 -26.20
C VAL A 338 -7.46 -0.86 -25.89
N GLY A 339 -6.51 0.06 -25.87
CA GLY A 339 -6.78 1.47 -25.52
C GLY A 339 -7.25 1.67 -24.08
N ALA A 340 -6.76 0.88 -23.12
CA ALA A 340 -7.21 0.99 -21.74
C ALA A 340 -6.63 2.22 -21.04
N GLY A 341 -7.46 2.91 -20.23
CA GLY A 341 -7.09 4.11 -19.49
C GLY A 341 -6.55 3.87 -18.08
N ALA A 342 -6.71 2.66 -17.53
CA ALA A 342 -6.26 2.31 -16.17
C ALA A 342 -6.03 0.81 -16.03
N PHE A 343 -5.24 0.46 -14.99
CA PHE A 343 -5.06 -0.91 -14.52
C PHE A 343 -5.83 -1.14 -13.23
N LEU A 344 -6.44 -2.33 -13.11
CA LEU A 344 -7.12 -2.77 -11.90
C LEU A 344 -6.55 -4.11 -11.43
N GLY A 345 -6.69 -4.36 -10.13
CA GLY A 345 -6.36 -5.66 -9.53
C GLY A 345 -7.11 -5.93 -8.24
N GLY A 346 -7.10 -7.20 -7.83
CA GLY A 346 -7.60 -7.64 -6.52
C GLY A 346 -6.60 -7.41 -5.38
N GLY A 347 -5.58 -6.58 -5.58
CA GLY A 347 -4.53 -6.34 -4.58
C GLY A 347 -5.11 -5.91 -3.24
N GLY A 348 -4.62 -6.51 -2.15
CA GLY A 348 -5.06 -6.21 -0.79
C GLY A 348 -6.28 -6.97 -0.29
N GLY A 349 -6.99 -7.72 -1.14
CA GLY A 349 -8.17 -8.47 -0.72
C GLY A 349 -7.90 -9.45 0.42
N ASP A 350 -6.84 -10.27 0.33
CA ASP A 350 -6.41 -11.17 1.41
C ASP A 350 -6.22 -10.41 2.74
N ASN A 351 -5.68 -9.18 2.68
CA ASN A 351 -5.39 -8.35 3.84
C ASN A 351 -6.66 -7.75 4.44
N VAL A 352 -7.50 -7.16 3.61
CA VAL A 352 -8.72 -6.46 4.03
C VAL A 352 -9.80 -7.46 4.46
N PHE A 353 -9.90 -8.61 3.79
CA PHE A 353 -10.81 -9.71 4.15
C PHE A 353 -10.25 -10.60 5.26
N CYS A 354 -9.26 -10.12 6.00
CA CYS A 354 -8.74 -10.72 7.22
C CYS A 354 -8.35 -12.21 7.06
N TYR A 355 -7.57 -12.52 6.02
CA TYR A 355 -7.00 -13.86 5.85
C TYR A 355 -5.89 -14.07 6.89
N LEU A 356 -6.26 -14.60 8.07
CA LEU A 356 -5.36 -14.79 9.19
C LEU A 356 -5.23 -16.28 9.54
N LEU A 357 -4.08 -16.88 9.24
CA LEU A 357 -3.69 -18.22 9.72
C LEU A 357 -3.11 -18.14 11.14
N SER A 358 -3.90 -17.62 12.10
CA SER A 358 -3.45 -17.40 13.47
C SER A 358 -4.54 -17.71 14.48
N ALA A 359 -4.14 -18.07 15.71
CA ALA A 359 -5.08 -18.31 16.80
C ALA A 359 -5.64 -17.02 17.45
N ALA A 360 -5.33 -15.85 16.91
CA ALA A 360 -5.76 -14.57 17.46
C ALA A 360 -7.30 -14.40 17.52
N PRO A 361 -8.08 -14.79 16.49
CA PRO A 361 -9.55 -14.72 16.57
C PRO A 361 -10.15 -15.59 17.69
N VAL A 362 -9.54 -16.73 18.01
CA VAL A 362 -9.94 -17.58 19.16
C VAL A 362 -9.61 -16.89 20.47
N ALA A 363 -8.44 -16.26 20.56
CA ALA A 363 -8.06 -15.49 21.75
C ALA A 363 -9.01 -14.30 22.01
N ASP A 364 -9.61 -13.70 20.98
CA ASP A 364 -10.64 -12.67 21.13
C ASP A 364 -11.86 -13.19 21.89
N HIS A 365 -12.36 -14.39 21.57
CA HIS A 365 -13.47 -15.04 22.26
C HIS A 365 -13.10 -15.40 23.71
N LEU A 366 -11.91 -15.97 23.94
CA LEU A 366 -11.45 -16.30 25.29
C LEU A 366 -11.38 -15.08 26.21
N ARG A 367 -10.86 -13.97 25.69
CA ARG A 367 -10.79 -12.70 26.44
C ARG A 367 -12.16 -12.08 26.74
N ARG A 368 -13.18 -12.44 25.95
CA ARG A 368 -14.57 -12.02 26.16
C ARG A 368 -15.38 -12.96 27.07
N GLY A 369 -14.79 -14.08 27.50
CA GLY A 369 -15.51 -15.09 28.28
C GLY A 369 -16.49 -15.92 27.44
N GLU A 370 -16.23 -16.13 26.17
CA GLU A 370 -17.06 -16.82 25.18
C GLU A 370 -16.44 -18.20 24.81
N PRO A 371 -16.37 -19.20 25.72
CA PRO A 371 -15.62 -20.44 25.49
C PRO A 371 -16.19 -21.29 24.34
N LEU A 372 -17.52 -21.31 24.18
CA LEU A 372 -18.16 -22.09 23.10
C LEU A 372 -17.83 -21.48 21.72
N ALA A 373 -17.91 -20.16 21.59
CA ALA A 373 -17.51 -19.47 20.35
C ALA A 373 -16.01 -19.64 20.06
N ALA A 374 -15.16 -19.63 21.12
CA ALA A 374 -13.74 -19.93 20.99
C ALA A 374 -13.50 -21.34 20.43
N LEU A 375 -14.24 -22.37 20.93
CA LEU A 375 -14.10 -23.74 20.44
C LEU A 375 -14.54 -23.89 18.98
N VAL A 376 -15.67 -23.28 18.59
CA VAL A 376 -16.15 -23.27 17.21
C VAL A 376 -15.12 -22.64 16.29
N THR A 377 -14.64 -21.44 16.64
CA THR A 377 -13.62 -20.73 15.83
C THR A 377 -12.30 -21.52 15.78
N ALA A 378 -11.89 -22.16 16.88
CA ALA A 378 -10.70 -23.00 16.90
C ALA A 378 -10.83 -24.22 15.97
N ARG A 379 -12.01 -24.84 15.90
CA ARG A 379 -12.30 -25.95 14.98
C ARG A 379 -12.24 -25.50 13.51
N ASP A 380 -12.78 -24.32 13.20
CA ASP A 380 -12.76 -23.76 11.86
C ASP A 380 -11.33 -23.41 11.40
N LEU A 381 -10.54 -22.78 12.28
CA LEU A 381 -9.13 -22.47 12.01
C LEU A 381 -8.26 -23.73 11.94
N ALA A 382 -8.55 -24.74 12.75
CA ALA A 382 -7.84 -26.02 12.69
C ALA A 382 -8.05 -26.72 11.34
N ARG A 383 -9.29 -26.70 10.81
CA ARG A 383 -9.60 -27.23 9.48
C ARG A 383 -8.91 -26.42 8.37
N LEU A 384 -8.91 -25.09 8.47
CA LEU A 384 -8.26 -24.21 7.49
C LEU A 384 -6.73 -24.42 7.48
N GLY A 385 -6.11 -24.50 8.66
CA GLY A 385 -4.66 -24.66 8.80
C GLY A 385 -4.17 -26.10 8.83
N GLN A 386 -5.03 -27.09 8.58
CA GLN A 386 -4.71 -28.54 8.61
C GLN A 386 -3.95 -28.95 9.89
N THR A 387 -4.43 -28.46 11.05
CA THR A 387 -3.81 -28.68 12.36
C THR A 387 -4.83 -29.14 13.39
N SER A 388 -4.38 -29.51 14.60
CA SER A 388 -5.30 -29.92 15.65
C SER A 388 -5.98 -28.75 16.36
N VAL A 389 -7.23 -28.96 16.81
CA VAL A 389 -7.99 -27.98 17.60
C VAL A 389 -7.25 -27.65 18.91
N PHE A 390 -6.62 -28.66 19.53
CA PHE A 390 -5.84 -28.47 20.75
C PHE A 390 -4.64 -27.56 20.55
N HIS A 391 -3.96 -27.68 19.41
CA HIS A 391 -2.85 -26.80 19.05
C HIS A 391 -3.31 -25.34 18.88
N VAL A 392 -4.43 -25.12 18.19
CA VAL A 392 -5.02 -23.79 18.03
C VAL A 392 -5.44 -23.21 19.39
N MET A 393 -6.13 -24.02 20.23
CA MET A 393 -6.56 -23.59 21.57
C MET A 393 -5.37 -23.25 22.48
N GLY A 394 -4.32 -24.07 22.50
CA GLY A 394 -3.11 -23.82 23.29
C GLY A 394 -2.43 -22.50 22.88
N LYS A 395 -2.30 -22.24 21.55
CA LYS A 395 -1.80 -20.96 21.04
C LYS A 395 -2.72 -19.80 21.42
N ALA A 396 -4.04 -20.00 21.36
CA ALA A 396 -5.01 -18.97 21.69
C ALA A 396 -4.97 -18.60 23.18
N MET A 397 -4.89 -19.57 24.08
CA MET A 397 -4.75 -19.32 25.53
C MET A 397 -3.48 -18.54 25.84
N ARG A 398 -2.33 -18.95 25.27
CA ARG A 398 -1.08 -18.18 25.40
C ARG A 398 -1.23 -16.75 24.87
N ARG A 399 -1.93 -16.56 23.75
CA ARG A 399 -2.17 -15.24 23.15
C ARG A 399 -3.12 -14.40 24.01
N ALA A 400 -4.14 -14.98 24.60
CA ALA A 400 -5.15 -14.30 25.40
C ALA A 400 -4.58 -13.73 26.71
N TRP A 401 -3.73 -14.50 27.41
CA TRP A 401 -3.33 -14.19 28.78
C TRP A 401 -1.84 -13.96 29.00
N LEU A 402 -0.96 -14.55 28.17
CA LEU A 402 0.49 -14.51 28.38
C LEU A 402 1.23 -13.59 27.42
N ARG A 403 0.56 -13.02 26.44
CA ARG A 403 1.19 -12.13 25.46
C ARG A 403 0.54 -10.75 25.42
N PHE A 404 1.34 -9.76 25.03
CA PHE A 404 0.83 -8.41 24.74
C PHE A 404 -0.28 -8.48 23.66
N PRO A 405 -1.43 -7.81 23.85
CA PRO A 405 -2.58 -7.90 22.92
C PRO A 405 -2.30 -7.32 21.55
N GLY A 406 -1.39 -6.37 21.43
CA GLY A 406 -0.97 -5.76 20.16
C GLY A 406 -0.24 -6.72 19.23
N PHE A 407 0.04 -6.29 18.04
CA PHE A 407 0.83 -7.01 17.05
C PHE A 407 2.30 -6.63 17.19
N ARG A 408 3.18 -7.64 17.24
CA ARG A 408 4.63 -7.43 17.12
C ARG A 408 5.04 -7.74 15.69
N TRP A 409 5.57 -6.73 15.02
CA TRP A 409 6.03 -6.91 13.64
C TRP A 409 7.19 -7.90 13.59
N PRO A 410 7.13 -8.92 12.70
CA PRO A 410 8.21 -9.88 12.55
C PRO A 410 9.43 -9.22 11.93
N ARG A 411 10.60 -9.70 12.28
CA ARG A 411 11.88 -9.33 11.65
C ARG A 411 12.40 -10.49 10.85
N ASP A 412 12.91 -10.18 9.67
CA ASP A 412 13.65 -11.11 8.85
C ASP A 412 15.15 -10.77 8.93
N LEU A 413 15.88 -11.55 9.69
CA LEU A 413 17.32 -11.38 9.89
C LEU A 413 18.16 -12.27 8.98
N THR A 414 17.53 -13.01 8.06
CA THR A 414 18.20 -13.93 7.13
C THR A 414 19.15 -13.15 6.22
N PHE A 415 20.39 -13.60 6.13
CA PHE A 415 21.48 -13.00 5.37
C PHE A 415 21.91 -11.60 5.82
N LEU A 416 21.48 -11.14 7.00
CA LEU A 416 21.97 -9.90 7.58
C LEU A 416 23.19 -10.16 8.47
N SER A 417 24.11 -9.19 8.52
CA SER A 417 25.36 -9.29 9.25
C SER A 417 25.16 -9.54 10.75
N GLU A 418 26.17 -10.09 11.39
CA GLU A 418 26.18 -10.35 12.83
C GLU A 418 25.96 -9.06 13.64
N ARG A 419 26.50 -7.95 13.20
CA ARG A 419 26.29 -6.62 13.80
C ARG A 419 24.80 -6.27 13.89
N ILE A 420 24.01 -6.58 12.84
CA ILE A 420 22.56 -6.31 12.83
C ILE A 420 21.81 -7.35 13.66
N ARG A 421 22.21 -8.64 13.58
CA ARG A 421 21.56 -9.73 14.33
C ARG A 421 21.70 -9.58 15.83
N ASN A 422 22.89 -9.20 16.30
CA ASN A 422 23.26 -9.10 17.72
C ASN A 422 23.14 -7.68 18.28
N GLY A 423 22.88 -6.68 17.41
CA GLY A 423 22.68 -5.29 17.81
C GLY A 423 21.38 -5.06 18.57
N SER A 424 21.24 -3.86 19.14
CA SER A 424 19.98 -3.45 19.77
C SER A 424 18.83 -3.59 18.80
N PRO A 425 17.69 -4.16 19.26
CA PRO A 425 16.54 -4.35 18.39
C PRO A 425 16.07 -3.01 17.79
N ALA A 426 15.99 -2.93 16.46
CA ALA A 426 15.46 -1.77 15.79
C ALA A 426 14.04 -1.45 16.31
N ARG A 427 13.76 -0.18 16.57
CA ARG A 427 12.43 0.28 16.95
C ARG A 427 11.54 0.29 15.70
N LEU A 428 10.59 -0.65 15.66
CA LEU A 428 9.61 -0.76 14.59
C LEU A 428 8.33 -0.02 15.02
N ASP A 429 8.35 1.29 14.86
CA ASP A 429 7.25 2.17 15.25
C ASP A 429 6.33 2.48 14.07
N HIS A 430 5.03 2.45 14.36
CA HIS A 430 3.97 2.91 13.47
C HIS A 430 2.73 3.21 14.31
N PRO A 431 1.99 4.32 14.08
CA PRO A 431 0.82 4.69 14.88
C PRO A 431 -0.23 3.57 15.00
N TRP A 432 -0.44 2.81 13.93
CA TRP A 432 -1.44 1.74 13.92
C TRP A 432 -1.02 0.49 14.70
N LEU A 433 0.26 0.32 15.03
CA LEU A 433 0.72 -0.77 15.90
C LEU A 433 0.46 -0.49 17.38
N VAL A 434 0.16 0.76 17.74
CA VAL A 434 -0.17 1.17 19.11
C VAL A 434 -1.60 0.74 19.43
N ALA A 435 -1.76 -0.47 19.98
CA ALA A 435 -3.05 -1.02 20.32
C ALA A 435 -3.64 -0.33 21.56
N PRO A 436 -4.92 0.12 21.54
CA PRO A 436 -5.57 0.67 22.72
C PRO A 436 -5.77 -0.39 23.80
N ARG A 437 -6.02 0.04 25.05
CA ARG A 437 -6.33 -0.86 26.15
C ARG A 437 -7.54 -1.72 25.79
N GLY A 438 -7.44 -3.02 26.06
CA GLY A 438 -8.52 -3.97 25.75
C GLY A 438 -8.63 -4.37 24.27
N ALA A 439 -7.72 -3.94 23.42
CA ALA A 439 -7.69 -4.33 22.01
C ALA A 439 -7.76 -5.84 21.81
N ALA A 440 -8.54 -6.27 20.82
CA ALA A 440 -8.67 -7.66 20.44
C ALA A 440 -7.45 -8.12 19.63
N PRO A 441 -6.77 -9.22 20.01
CA PRO A 441 -5.63 -9.76 19.29
C PRO A 441 -5.90 -10.06 17.80
N GLY A 442 -7.11 -10.50 17.45
CA GLY A 442 -7.52 -10.73 16.06
C GLY A 442 -7.57 -9.43 15.25
N LYS A 443 -8.04 -8.34 15.87
CA LYS A 443 -8.04 -7.02 15.23
C LYS A 443 -6.63 -6.46 15.08
N ALA A 444 -5.77 -6.66 16.06
CA ALA A 444 -4.36 -6.29 15.93
C ALA A 444 -3.69 -7.00 14.74
N GLY A 445 -3.97 -8.30 14.56
CA GLY A 445 -3.50 -9.06 13.39
C GLY A 445 -4.10 -8.56 12.07
N HIS A 446 -5.39 -8.22 12.05
CA HIS A 446 -6.06 -7.69 10.86
C HIS A 446 -5.48 -6.34 10.43
N ILE A 447 -5.29 -5.41 11.38
CA ILE A 447 -4.67 -4.10 11.12
C ILE A 447 -3.24 -4.29 10.59
N ALA A 448 -2.45 -5.17 11.20
CA ALA A 448 -1.10 -5.47 10.73
C ALA A 448 -1.08 -6.06 9.30
N SER A 449 -2.08 -6.89 8.95
CA SER A 449 -2.26 -7.40 7.59
C SER A 449 -2.52 -6.25 6.60
N ILE A 450 -3.38 -5.30 6.94
CA ILE A 450 -3.64 -4.10 6.11
C ILE A 450 -2.38 -3.25 5.97
N MET A 451 -1.59 -3.08 7.03
CA MET A 451 -0.31 -2.36 6.95
C MET A 451 0.69 -3.03 6.01
N ASN A 452 0.72 -4.36 6.02
CA ASN A 452 1.65 -5.13 5.18
C ASN A 452 1.45 -4.87 3.68
N ILE A 453 0.22 -4.70 3.22
CA ILE A 453 -0.08 -4.47 1.80
C ILE A 453 0.31 -3.06 1.33
N GLN A 454 0.42 -2.07 2.22
CA GLN A 454 0.67 -0.68 1.83
C GLN A 454 1.97 -0.48 1.04
N ASN A 455 3.01 -1.27 1.30
CA ASN A 455 4.24 -1.24 0.51
C ASN A 455 4.10 -1.87 -0.88
N HIS A 456 2.99 -2.56 -1.14
CA HIS A 456 2.74 -3.22 -2.42
C HIS A 456 1.81 -2.44 -3.36
N LEU A 457 1.44 -1.21 -2.98
CA LEU A 457 0.52 -0.36 -3.74
C LEU A 457 1.21 0.60 -4.70
N GLU A 458 2.52 0.78 -4.60
CA GLU A 458 3.29 1.76 -5.39
C GLU A 458 4.60 1.16 -5.91
N GLY A 459 5.27 1.89 -6.80
CA GLY A 459 6.55 1.50 -7.37
C GLY A 459 6.44 0.48 -8.50
N LEU A 460 5.25 0.27 -9.08
CA LEU A 460 5.05 -0.54 -10.25
C LEU A 460 5.46 0.24 -11.51
N ALA A 461 6.16 -0.41 -12.44
CA ALA A 461 6.61 0.25 -13.67
C ALA A 461 5.43 0.82 -14.48
N ARG A 462 4.31 0.09 -14.53
CA ARG A 462 3.09 0.49 -15.25
C ARG A 462 2.39 1.75 -14.69
N GLU A 463 2.67 2.14 -13.42
CA GLU A 463 2.13 3.37 -12.83
C GLU A 463 2.62 4.65 -13.49
N ARG A 464 3.72 4.58 -14.25
CA ARG A 464 4.28 5.72 -14.97
C ARG A 464 3.38 6.20 -16.10
N ASP A 465 2.65 5.26 -16.70
CA ASP A 465 1.85 5.51 -17.90
C ASP A 465 0.36 5.68 -17.57
N ARG A 466 -0.17 4.83 -16.69
CA ARG A 466 -1.59 4.77 -16.34
C ARG A 466 -1.77 4.46 -14.86
N PRO A 467 -2.83 4.97 -14.21
CA PRO A 467 -3.10 4.68 -12.81
C PRO A 467 -3.36 3.20 -12.56
N VAL A 468 -2.86 2.70 -11.43
CA VAL A 468 -3.17 1.38 -10.89
C VAL A 468 -4.16 1.54 -9.75
N ILE A 469 -5.34 0.96 -9.90
CA ILE A 469 -6.45 1.10 -8.97
C ILE A 469 -6.63 -0.21 -8.18
N SER A 470 -6.64 -0.11 -6.85
CA SER A 470 -6.88 -1.20 -5.91
C SER A 470 -8.18 -0.95 -5.11
N PRO A 471 -9.36 -1.23 -5.69
CA PRO A 471 -10.64 -0.82 -5.11
C PRO A 471 -10.94 -1.45 -3.75
N LEU A 472 -10.40 -2.63 -3.47
CA LEU A 472 -10.59 -3.33 -2.19
C LEU A 472 -9.91 -2.62 -1.02
N LEU A 473 -8.95 -1.73 -1.29
CA LEU A 473 -8.24 -0.92 -0.29
C LEU A 473 -8.83 0.50 -0.13
N ALA A 474 -9.92 0.80 -0.82
CA ALA A 474 -10.64 2.05 -0.61
C ALA A 474 -11.05 2.20 0.87
N GLN A 475 -10.90 3.40 1.43
CA GLN A 475 -11.18 3.68 2.85
C GLN A 475 -12.53 3.11 3.33
N PRO A 476 -13.68 3.28 2.63
CA PRO A 476 -14.95 2.72 3.09
C PRO A 476 -14.95 1.19 3.19
N VAL A 477 -14.23 0.49 2.32
CA VAL A 477 -14.09 -0.98 2.36
C VAL A 477 -13.25 -1.39 3.56
N VAL A 478 -12.10 -0.74 3.78
CA VAL A 478 -11.21 -0.99 4.93
C VAL A 478 -11.94 -0.77 6.25
N GLU A 479 -12.62 0.36 6.39
CA GLU A 479 -13.39 0.72 7.59
C GLU A 479 -14.48 -0.31 7.90
N LEU A 480 -15.24 -0.73 6.89
CA LEU A 480 -16.28 -1.74 7.03
C LEU A 480 -15.69 -3.10 7.43
N CYS A 481 -14.61 -3.55 6.77
CA CYS A 481 -13.96 -4.82 7.09
C CYS A 481 -13.38 -4.84 8.51
N LEU A 482 -12.87 -3.72 8.99
CA LEU A 482 -12.42 -3.58 10.39
C LEU A 482 -13.57 -3.66 11.40
N ARG A 483 -14.80 -3.34 11.02
CA ARG A 483 -16.00 -3.50 11.86
C ARG A 483 -16.48 -4.94 11.94
N ILE A 484 -16.08 -5.83 11.04
CA ILE A 484 -16.46 -7.25 11.05
C ILE A 484 -15.51 -8.02 11.98
N PRO A 485 -15.97 -8.74 13.01
CA PRO A 485 -15.11 -9.53 13.91
C PRO A 485 -14.16 -10.46 13.16
N ALA A 486 -12.91 -10.59 13.65
CA ALA A 486 -11.91 -11.42 12.99
C ALA A 486 -12.34 -12.90 12.87
N SER A 487 -13.17 -13.40 13.80
CA SER A 487 -13.71 -14.76 13.80
C SER A 487 -14.72 -15.03 12.69
N LEU A 488 -15.43 -14.00 12.19
CA LEU A 488 -16.40 -14.16 11.09
C LEU A 488 -15.75 -14.31 9.72
N TRP A 489 -14.46 -14.01 9.59
CA TRP A 489 -13.73 -14.20 8.34
C TRP A 489 -13.31 -15.64 8.07
N CYS A 490 -13.42 -16.53 9.08
CA CYS A 490 -13.17 -17.97 8.93
C CYS A 490 -14.39 -18.74 9.45
N ARG A 491 -15.09 -19.45 8.57
CA ARG A 491 -16.25 -20.27 8.90
C ARG A 491 -16.21 -21.59 8.13
N GLY A 492 -16.52 -22.70 8.83
CA GLY A 492 -16.56 -24.02 8.23
C GLY A 492 -15.22 -24.49 7.64
N GLY A 493 -14.09 -23.92 8.09
CA GLY A 493 -12.77 -24.15 7.51
C GLY A 493 -12.55 -23.43 6.17
N ARG A 494 -13.33 -22.39 5.88
CA ARG A 494 -13.15 -21.51 4.71
C ARG A 494 -12.68 -20.13 5.17
N ASP A 495 -11.70 -19.60 4.47
CA ASP A 495 -11.18 -18.24 4.64
C ASP A 495 -12.10 -17.19 3.98
N ARG A 496 -11.95 -15.94 4.38
CA ARG A 496 -12.61 -14.77 3.77
C ARG A 496 -14.12 -15.00 3.61
N TRP A 497 -14.73 -15.68 4.60
CA TRP A 497 -16.10 -16.18 4.54
C TRP A 497 -17.12 -15.12 4.17
N ILE A 498 -17.05 -13.93 4.80
CA ILE A 498 -18.00 -12.85 4.52
C ILE A 498 -17.88 -12.36 3.07
N ALA A 499 -16.67 -12.30 2.51
CA ALA A 499 -16.46 -11.90 1.11
C ALA A 499 -17.03 -12.96 0.14
N ARG A 500 -16.83 -14.26 0.41
CA ARG A 500 -17.44 -15.36 -0.36
C ARG A 500 -18.97 -15.28 -0.31
N ARG A 501 -19.53 -15.07 0.88
CA ARG A 501 -20.99 -14.93 1.06
C ARG A 501 -21.54 -13.70 0.33
N ALA A 502 -20.85 -12.56 0.40
CA ALA A 502 -21.26 -11.32 -0.25
C ALA A 502 -21.41 -11.45 -1.77
N PHE A 503 -20.63 -12.31 -2.41
CA PHE A 503 -20.61 -12.49 -3.87
C PHE A 503 -20.99 -13.92 -4.31
N ALA A 504 -21.66 -14.71 -3.45
CA ALA A 504 -21.97 -16.11 -3.73
C ALA A 504 -22.79 -16.33 -5.00
N ASP A 505 -23.69 -15.40 -5.34
CA ASP A 505 -24.54 -15.43 -6.54
C ASP A 505 -23.87 -14.86 -7.80
N ARG A 506 -22.65 -14.35 -7.69
CA ARG A 506 -21.90 -13.67 -8.77
C ARG A 506 -20.62 -14.38 -9.17
N LEU A 507 -20.13 -15.24 -8.32
CA LEU A 507 -18.88 -15.95 -8.55
C LEU A 507 -19.18 -17.41 -8.97
N PRO A 508 -18.44 -17.95 -9.97
CA PRO A 508 -18.51 -19.36 -10.30
C PRO A 508 -18.22 -20.27 -9.10
N PRO A 509 -18.90 -21.45 -8.99
CA PRO A 509 -18.67 -22.38 -7.89
C PRO A 509 -17.19 -22.77 -7.72
N GLU A 510 -16.46 -22.94 -8.83
CA GLU A 510 -15.04 -23.28 -8.80
C GLU A 510 -14.19 -22.23 -8.06
N ILE A 511 -14.57 -20.96 -8.13
CA ILE A 511 -13.91 -19.85 -7.40
C ILE A 511 -14.36 -19.80 -5.96
N LEU A 512 -15.66 -19.99 -5.70
CA LEU A 512 -16.20 -20.03 -4.34
C LEU A 512 -15.64 -21.18 -3.52
N ASP A 513 -15.37 -22.33 -4.14
CA ASP A 513 -14.87 -23.53 -3.47
C ASP A 513 -13.35 -23.67 -3.49
N ARG A 514 -12.67 -22.78 -4.22
CA ARG A 514 -11.21 -22.79 -4.34
C ARG A 514 -10.52 -22.63 -2.99
N ARG A 515 -9.59 -23.56 -2.67
CA ARG A 515 -8.78 -23.56 -1.45
C ARG A 515 -7.32 -23.27 -1.71
N GLU A 516 -6.83 -23.62 -2.88
CA GLU A 516 -5.44 -23.45 -3.28
C GLU A 516 -5.26 -22.14 -4.06
N LYS A 517 -4.14 -21.50 -3.87
CA LYS A 517 -3.75 -20.30 -4.61
C LYS A 517 -2.38 -20.58 -5.24
N GLY A 518 -2.26 -20.34 -6.54
CA GLY A 518 -0.98 -20.28 -7.20
C GLY A 518 -0.12 -19.15 -6.60
N GLY A 519 1.19 -19.35 -6.56
CA GLY A 519 2.14 -18.35 -6.11
C GLY A 519 3.23 -18.12 -7.17
N PRO A 520 3.93 -16.99 -7.11
CA PRO A 520 5.03 -16.67 -8.02
C PRO A 520 6.31 -17.43 -7.69
N ASP A 521 6.29 -18.36 -6.71
CA ASP A 521 7.50 -18.98 -6.16
C ASP A 521 8.35 -19.67 -7.23
N GLY A 522 7.73 -20.39 -8.15
CA GLY A 522 8.43 -21.05 -9.27
C GLY A 522 9.10 -20.05 -10.21
N PHE A 523 8.41 -18.97 -10.55
CA PHE A 523 8.96 -17.89 -11.38
C PHE A 523 10.15 -17.21 -10.69
N VAL A 524 10.00 -16.87 -9.40
CA VAL A 524 11.04 -16.25 -8.58
C VAL A 524 12.30 -17.11 -8.51
N VAL A 525 12.14 -18.43 -8.31
CA VAL A 525 13.27 -19.39 -8.30
C VAL A 525 13.97 -19.42 -9.66
N ARG A 526 13.21 -19.48 -10.76
CA ARG A 526 13.79 -19.51 -12.12
C ARG A 526 14.57 -18.24 -12.46
N VAL A 527 14.04 -17.06 -12.09
CA VAL A 527 14.73 -15.77 -12.26
C VAL A 527 16.05 -15.78 -11.48
N LEU A 528 16.02 -16.24 -10.22
CA LEU A 528 17.23 -16.32 -9.40
C LEU A 528 18.26 -17.29 -9.97
N GLU A 529 17.84 -18.47 -10.42
CA GLU A 529 18.76 -19.48 -10.98
C GLU A 529 19.41 -19.01 -12.29
N ARG A 530 18.65 -18.30 -13.15
CA ARG A 530 19.19 -17.71 -14.39
C ARG A 530 20.36 -16.76 -14.11
N ASP A 531 20.21 -15.88 -13.11
CA ASP A 531 21.14 -14.78 -12.87
C ASP A 531 22.00 -15.01 -11.60
N ARG A 532 22.05 -16.23 -11.09
CA ARG A 532 22.62 -16.60 -9.78
C ARG A 532 24.03 -16.07 -9.55
N ARG A 533 24.93 -16.18 -10.55
CA ARG A 533 26.30 -15.68 -10.46
C ARG A 533 26.34 -14.17 -10.36
N GLN A 534 25.57 -13.48 -11.17
CA GLN A 534 25.49 -12.03 -11.20
C GLN A 534 24.90 -11.47 -9.91
N ILE A 535 23.84 -12.11 -9.38
CA ILE A 535 23.23 -11.77 -8.08
C ILE A 535 24.26 -11.90 -6.95
N ARG A 536 25.07 -12.99 -6.96
CA ARG A 536 26.14 -13.18 -5.99
C ARG A 536 27.13 -12.02 -6.04
N ASP A 537 27.63 -11.70 -7.23
CA ASP A 537 28.64 -10.66 -7.40
C ASP A 537 28.08 -9.29 -6.97
N TRP A 538 26.86 -8.96 -7.32
CA TRP A 538 26.21 -7.74 -6.91
C TRP A 538 26.00 -7.63 -5.40
N LEU A 539 25.60 -8.71 -4.72
CA LEU A 539 25.34 -8.68 -3.28
C LEU A 539 26.63 -8.81 -2.46
N CYS A 540 27.58 -9.64 -2.88
CA CYS A 540 28.81 -9.87 -2.11
C CYS A 540 29.88 -8.78 -2.30
N GLN A 541 29.83 -8.02 -3.40
CA GLN A 541 30.77 -6.95 -3.74
C GLN A 541 30.12 -5.57 -3.83
N GLY A 542 28.83 -5.48 -3.50
CA GLY A 542 28.04 -4.25 -3.64
C GLY A 542 28.12 -3.31 -2.44
N GLU A 543 27.28 -2.29 -2.48
CA GLU A 543 27.21 -1.23 -1.47
C GLU A 543 26.77 -1.75 -0.10
N LEU A 544 25.79 -2.66 -0.06
CA LEU A 544 25.32 -3.25 1.19
C LEU A 544 26.42 -4.07 1.87
N ALA A 545 27.20 -4.82 1.09
CA ALA A 545 28.36 -5.57 1.59
C ALA A 545 29.46 -4.64 2.10
N GLY A 546 29.81 -3.61 1.31
CA GLY A 546 30.81 -2.61 1.69
C GLY A 546 30.48 -1.86 2.98
N ARG A 547 29.19 -1.74 3.33
CA ARG A 547 28.71 -1.15 4.59
C ARG A 547 28.57 -2.16 5.73
N GLY A 548 28.91 -3.44 5.50
CA GLY A 548 28.81 -4.49 6.52
C GLY A 548 27.37 -4.78 6.96
N LEU A 549 26.39 -4.66 6.06
CA LEU A 549 24.99 -4.93 6.35
C LEU A 549 24.60 -6.39 6.07
N LEU A 550 25.35 -7.09 5.21
CA LEU A 550 25.08 -8.46 4.79
C LEU A 550 26.04 -9.47 5.44
N ASP A 551 25.56 -10.69 5.59
CA ASP A 551 26.34 -11.87 5.94
C ASP A 551 26.85 -12.51 4.64
N ILE A 552 28.06 -12.12 4.24
CA ILE A 552 28.64 -12.51 2.95
C ILE A 552 28.93 -14.02 2.91
N GLU A 553 29.34 -14.61 4.03
CA GLU A 553 29.61 -16.04 4.11
C GLU A 553 28.33 -16.85 3.89
N ALA A 554 27.26 -16.50 4.59
CA ALA A 554 25.96 -17.16 4.43
C ALA A 554 25.36 -16.97 3.01
N LEU A 555 25.51 -15.77 2.41
CA LEU A 555 25.08 -15.50 1.04
C LEU A 555 25.87 -16.31 0.01
N THR A 556 27.21 -16.35 0.16
CA THR A 556 28.08 -17.11 -0.72
C THR A 556 27.77 -18.61 -0.63
N ALA A 557 27.63 -19.14 0.58
CA ALA A 557 27.24 -20.54 0.78
C ALA A 557 25.89 -20.89 0.14
N ALA A 558 24.91 -19.99 0.23
CA ALA A 558 23.60 -20.18 -0.38
C ALA A 558 23.64 -20.08 -1.91
N LEU A 559 24.43 -19.15 -2.48
CA LEU A 559 24.47 -18.89 -3.90
C LEU A 559 25.48 -19.78 -4.66
N ASP A 560 26.54 -20.30 -4.04
CA ASP A 560 27.50 -21.22 -4.64
C ASP A 560 27.12 -22.69 -4.45
N GLY A 561 26.16 -22.99 -3.54
CA GLY A 561 25.69 -24.36 -3.29
C GLY A 561 24.98 -24.97 -4.49
N ASN A 562 25.15 -26.29 -4.71
CA ASN A 562 24.49 -27.04 -5.79
C ASN A 562 23.03 -27.40 -5.48
N ALA A 563 22.56 -27.18 -4.25
CA ALA A 563 21.17 -27.46 -3.89
C ALA A 563 20.24 -26.32 -4.36
N PRO A 564 19.04 -26.65 -4.86
CA PRO A 564 18.05 -25.63 -5.17
C PRO A 564 17.66 -24.87 -3.90
N LEU A 565 17.60 -23.54 -4.01
CA LEU A 565 17.17 -22.68 -2.91
C LEU A 565 15.68 -22.89 -2.63
N THR A 566 15.29 -22.83 -1.36
CA THR A 566 13.87 -22.81 -1.02
C THR A 566 13.23 -21.52 -1.54
N GLY A 567 11.94 -21.55 -1.87
CA GLY A 567 11.22 -20.35 -2.35
C GLY A 567 11.35 -19.15 -1.42
N GLN A 568 11.37 -19.37 -0.11
CA GLN A 568 11.55 -18.30 0.89
C GLN A 568 12.97 -17.69 0.84
N ALA A 569 14.01 -18.52 0.73
CA ALA A 569 15.39 -18.04 0.61
C ALA A 569 15.59 -17.28 -0.70
N SER A 570 15.08 -17.80 -1.81
CA SER A 570 15.09 -17.14 -3.12
C SER A 570 14.42 -15.76 -3.08
N LEU A 571 13.24 -15.69 -2.50
CA LEU A 571 12.51 -14.43 -2.33
C LEU A 571 13.29 -13.44 -1.45
N ARG A 572 13.94 -13.93 -0.39
CA ARG A 572 14.77 -13.08 0.48
C ARG A 572 15.98 -12.51 -0.25
N ILE A 573 16.67 -13.32 -1.03
CA ILE A 573 17.83 -12.89 -1.82
C ILE A 573 17.43 -11.83 -2.85
N LEU A 574 16.33 -12.04 -3.58
CA LEU A 574 15.83 -11.05 -4.54
C LEU A 574 15.40 -9.74 -3.85
N LYS A 575 14.82 -9.81 -2.65
CA LYS A 575 14.53 -8.59 -1.86
C LYS A 575 15.79 -7.82 -1.48
N LEU A 576 16.87 -8.51 -1.10
CA LEU A 576 18.15 -7.88 -0.82
C LEU A 576 18.76 -7.24 -2.08
N LEU A 577 18.61 -7.92 -3.21
CA LEU A 577 19.05 -7.39 -4.50
C LEU A 577 18.27 -6.13 -4.91
N ASP A 578 16.95 -6.12 -4.76
CA ASP A 578 16.15 -4.92 -5.01
C ASP A 578 16.62 -3.72 -4.15
N VAL A 579 17.02 -3.98 -2.89
CA VAL A 579 17.62 -2.95 -2.02
C VAL A 579 18.95 -2.47 -2.55
N GLU A 580 19.84 -3.38 -2.97
CA GLU A 580 21.14 -3.05 -3.57
C GLU A 580 20.95 -2.20 -4.85
N MET A 581 20.03 -2.56 -5.73
CA MET A 581 19.76 -1.81 -6.96
C MET A 581 19.18 -0.43 -6.67
N TRP A 582 18.33 -0.32 -5.65
CA TRP A 582 17.82 0.99 -5.20
C TRP A 582 18.95 1.87 -4.69
N VAL A 583 19.86 1.34 -3.86
CA VAL A 583 21.03 2.05 -3.33
C VAL A 583 21.90 2.56 -4.48
N ARG A 584 22.26 1.70 -5.43
CA ARG A 584 23.06 2.08 -6.62
C ARG A 584 22.38 3.18 -7.43
N SER A 585 21.08 3.06 -7.62
CA SER A 585 20.30 4.08 -8.34
C SER A 585 20.28 5.43 -7.62
N VAL A 586 20.23 5.48 -6.31
CA VAL A 586 20.31 6.73 -5.54
C VAL A 586 21.71 7.33 -5.63
N LEU A 587 22.76 6.53 -5.43
CA LEU A 587 24.16 6.99 -5.48
C LEU A 587 24.55 7.51 -6.87
N SER A 588 24.13 6.86 -7.95
CA SER A 588 24.40 7.33 -9.32
C SER A 588 23.78 8.70 -9.59
N ARG A 589 22.60 8.99 -9.04
CA ARG A 589 21.95 10.30 -9.16
C ARG A 589 22.61 11.39 -8.33
N GLN A 590 23.20 11.04 -7.17
CA GLN A 590 24.04 11.97 -6.40
C GLN A 590 25.24 12.45 -7.24
N GLN A 591 25.93 11.53 -7.90
CA GLN A 591 27.11 11.83 -8.72
C GLN A 591 26.75 12.69 -9.96
N SER A 592 25.56 12.53 -10.52
CA SER A 592 25.09 13.30 -11.68
C SER A 592 24.59 14.70 -11.30
N ALA A 593 24.34 14.98 -10.02
CA ALA A 593 23.85 16.27 -9.52
C ALA A 593 24.99 17.20 -9.05
N VAL A 594 26.22 16.68 -8.89
CA VAL A 594 27.47 17.41 -8.61
C VAL A 594 28.18 17.75 -9.92
#